data_99830095eda5ec535682cbec3e4b981c
#
_entry.id   99830095eda5ec535682cbec3e4b981c
#
_cell.length_a   1.000
_cell.length_b   1.000
_cell.length_c   1.000
_cell.angle_alpha   90.00
_cell.angle_beta   90.00
_cell.angle_gamma   90.00
#
_symmetry.space_group_name_H-M   'P 1'
#
loop_
_entity.id
_entity.type
_entity.pdbx_description
1 polymer ?
#
loop_
_entity_poly.entity_id
_entity_poly.type
_entity_poly.pdbx_seq_one_letter_code
_entity_poly.pdbx_strand_id
1 'polypeptide(L)'
;SMAFMNNNLTAIVGMLYSNKEHARKDAAYGIFYMAVNIGSFFGPIFGGLLTDHWMAVKDAEGNIVRYGYKYAYLMVAIGMFIVFLIFLVLIPKWLGEVGKHPANAKGANKEEKQMVEFKFSPVEKTRLVGMGIIFILVTVYWTVYFQTSYTINTLANDYVNLNVGGFHVPVVWLISFNGILCIILAPLLGNLWMTLSQKKMDPPVSLKMAVGMIITGLAFYIILLGFNTLHGVLDKTVKMDLWYMLVAYTVLTVGELLVSPVGMALFNKLTPERFSSLAMSVWYLTYTFSGIASGYLVAVTKVWGYGKILNILGAALIISGVV
;
A
#
# COMPACT_ATOMS: atom_id res chain seq x y z
N SER A 1 -9.49 -4.50 9.91
CA SER A 1 -10.66 -3.76 9.41
C SER A 1 -10.58 -3.47 7.90
N MET A 2 -9.44 -3.09 7.34
CA MET A 2 -9.30 -2.81 5.89
C MET A 2 -9.68 -4.01 4.99
N ALA A 3 -9.31 -5.23 5.38
CA ALA A 3 -9.64 -6.44 4.61
C ALA A 3 -11.16 -6.63 4.45
N PHE A 4 -11.94 -6.36 5.49
CA PHE A 4 -13.41 -6.46 5.42
C PHE A 4 -14.02 -5.35 4.56
N MET A 5 -13.56 -4.12 4.70
CA MET A 5 -14.15 -2.99 3.99
C MET A 5 -13.82 -3.01 2.50
N ASN A 6 -12.54 -3.16 2.13
CA ASN A 6 -12.12 -3.09 0.74
C ASN A 6 -12.68 -4.23 -0.10
N ASN A 7 -12.70 -5.47 0.42
CA ASN A 7 -13.26 -6.60 -0.30
C ASN A 7 -14.76 -6.45 -0.55
N ASN A 8 -15.51 -5.95 0.44
CA ASN A 8 -16.94 -5.75 0.29
C ASN A 8 -17.28 -4.62 -0.68
N LEU A 9 -16.54 -3.51 -0.65
CA LEU A 9 -16.75 -2.40 -1.57
C LEU A 9 -16.47 -2.80 -3.02
N THR A 10 -15.36 -3.49 -3.27
CA THR A 10 -15.03 -3.98 -4.62
C THR A 10 -16.03 -5.02 -5.11
N ALA A 11 -16.54 -5.90 -4.23
CA ALA A 11 -17.59 -6.85 -4.57
C ALA A 11 -18.90 -6.13 -4.93
N ILE A 12 -19.32 -5.11 -4.18
CA ILE A 12 -20.52 -4.30 -4.46
C ILE A 12 -20.38 -3.62 -5.83
N VAL A 13 -19.24 -2.98 -6.12
CA VAL A 13 -18.98 -2.39 -7.44
C VAL A 13 -19.15 -3.44 -8.55
N GLY A 14 -18.61 -4.64 -8.35
CA GLY A 14 -18.75 -5.74 -9.31
C GLY A 14 -20.17 -6.23 -9.51
N MET A 15 -21.03 -6.16 -8.48
CA MET A 15 -22.44 -6.59 -8.54
C MET A 15 -23.38 -5.57 -9.19
N LEU A 16 -22.95 -4.31 -9.34
CA LEU A 16 -23.73 -3.25 -10.01
C LEU A 16 -23.83 -3.46 -11.53
N TYR A 17 -22.94 -4.27 -12.10
CA TYR A 17 -22.87 -4.48 -13.55
C TYR A 17 -23.13 -5.95 -13.90
N SER A 18 -23.87 -6.15 -14.98
CA SER A 18 -24.13 -7.51 -15.50
C SER A 18 -22.86 -8.10 -16.14
N ASN A 19 -22.82 -9.45 -16.24
CA ASN A 19 -21.69 -10.14 -16.90
C ASN A 19 -21.55 -9.81 -18.41
N LYS A 20 -22.52 -9.11 -19.01
CA LYS A 20 -22.45 -8.65 -20.40
C LYS A 20 -21.83 -7.24 -20.55
N GLU A 21 -21.65 -6.52 -19.46
CA GLU A 21 -21.18 -5.13 -19.44
C GLU A 21 -19.73 -5.00 -18.99
N HIS A 22 -18.85 -5.88 -19.51
CA HIS A 22 -17.44 -5.93 -19.11
C HIS A 22 -16.75 -4.57 -19.14
N ALA A 23 -16.89 -3.82 -20.26
CA ALA A 23 -16.23 -2.51 -20.41
C ALA A 23 -16.72 -1.47 -19.39
N ARG A 24 -18.00 -1.48 -19.02
CA ARG A 24 -18.54 -0.58 -17.99
C ARG A 24 -18.07 -0.97 -16.60
N LYS A 25 -18.00 -2.27 -16.34
CA LYS A 25 -17.50 -2.82 -15.09
C LYS A 25 -16.02 -2.45 -14.87
N ASP A 26 -15.19 -2.60 -15.90
CA ASP A 26 -13.78 -2.21 -15.86
C ASP A 26 -13.60 -0.71 -15.64
N ALA A 27 -14.41 0.12 -16.31
CA ALA A 27 -14.42 1.56 -16.10
C ALA A 27 -14.82 1.93 -14.65
N ALA A 28 -15.81 1.25 -14.07
CA ALA A 28 -16.23 1.48 -12.68
C ALA A 28 -15.13 1.13 -11.67
N TYR A 29 -14.41 0.03 -11.89
CA TYR A 29 -13.24 -0.29 -11.06
C TYR A 29 -12.13 0.74 -11.22
N GLY A 30 -11.92 1.27 -12.44
CA GLY A 30 -10.99 2.37 -12.69
C GLY A 30 -11.34 3.63 -11.91
N ILE A 31 -12.62 4.02 -11.90
CA ILE A 31 -13.11 5.18 -11.13
C ILE A 31 -12.95 4.93 -9.62
N PHE A 32 -13.30 3.73 -9.15
CA PHE A 32 -13.12 3.35 -7.74
C PHE A 32 -11.65 3.46 -7.31
N TYR A 33 -10.73 2.91 -8.12
CA TYR A 33 -9.30 2.99 -7.86
C TYR A 33 -8.79 4.43 -7.86
N MET A 34 -9.26 5.26 -8.82
CA MET A 34 -8.93 6.68 -8.87
C MET A 34 -9.40 7.42 -7.61
N ALA A 35 -10.61 7.16 -7.11
CA ALA A 35 -11.14 7.77 -5.89
C ALA A 35 -10.29 7.42 -4.67
N VAL A 36 -9.83 6.16 -4.54
CA VAL A 36 -8.91 5.74 -3.47
C VAL A 36 -7.59 6.51 -3.54
N ASN A 37 -7.00 6.66 -4.74
CA ASN A 37 -5.74 7.40 -4.89
C ASN A 37 -5.89 8.91 -4.63
N ILE A 38 -7.03 9.51 -5.02
CA ILE A 38 -7.34 10.91 -4.67
C ILE A 38 -7.40 11.05 -3.14
N GLY A 39 -8.05 10.13 -2.44
CA GLY A 39 -8.10 10.12 -0.97
C GLY A 39 -6.71 9.97 -0.33
N SER A 40 -5.88 9.08 -0.87
CA SER A 40 -4.50 8.85 -0.43
C SER A 40 -3.59 10.07 -0.66
N PHE A 41 -3.87 10.87 -1.68
CA PHE A 41 -3.14 12.11 -1.95
C PHE A 41 -3.58 13.24 -1.01
N PHE A 42 -4.88 13.55 -0.96
CA PHE A 42 -5.39 14.69 -0.20
C PHE A 42 -5.43 14.45 1.31
N GLY A 43 -5.67 13.22 1.76
CA GLY A 43 -5.76 12.88 3.19
C GLY A 43 -4.55 13.32 4.00
N PRO A 44 -3.32 12.90 3.64
CA PRO A 44 -2.11 13.33 4.35
C PRO A 44 -1.80 14.82 4.16
N ILE A 45 -2.19 15.45 3.04
CA ILE A 45 -2.01 16.90 2.85
C ILE A 45 -2.80 17.67 3.90
N PHE A 46 -4.11 17.43 3.99
CA PHE A 46 -4.95 18.10 5.00
C PHE A 46 -4.58 17.67 6.42
N GLY A 47 -4.24 16.40 6.61
CA GLY A 47 -3.72 15.90 7.88
C GLY A 47 -2.48 16.67 8.33
N GLY A 48 -1.49 16.82 7.46
CA GLY A 48 -0.26 17.56 7.74
C GLY A 48 -0.49 19.05 7.99
N LEU A 49 -1.35 19.70 7.21
CA LEU A 49 -1.73 21.10 7.45
C LEU A 49 -2.38 21.29 8.83
N LEU A 50 -3.24 20.36 9.24
CA LEU A 50 -3.86 20.42 10.57
C LEU A 50 -2.85 20.17 11.69
N THR A 51 -1.94 19.20 11.51
CA THR A 51 -0.99 18.82 12.56
C THR A 51 0.12 19.83 12.76
N ASP A 52 0.67 20.40 11.67
CA ASP A 52 1.94 21.14 11.70
C ASP A 52 1.75 22.65 11.51
N HIS A 53 0.61 23.09 10.94
CA HIS A 53 0.37 24.50 10.62
C HIS A 53 -0.86 25.08 11.33
N TRP A 54 -2.06 24.59 11.05
CA TRP A 54 -3.29 25.26 11.46
C TRP A 54 -3.60 25.10 12.96
N MET A 55 -3.29 23.92 13.51
CA MET A 55 -3.64 23.56 14.90
C MET A 55 -2.41 23.21 15.74
N ALA A 56 -1.21 23.44 15.20
CA ALA A 56 0.03 23.33 15.95
C ALA A 56 0.19 24.52 16.93
N VAL A 57 0.71 24.25 18.12
CA VAL A 57 1.16 25.28 19.05
C VAL A 57 2.64 25.51 18.79
N LYS A 58 3.01 26.76 18.50
CA LYS A 58 4.39 27.17 18.20
C LYS A 58 4.92 28.06 19.31
N ASP A 59 6.24 28.02 19.52
CA ASP A 59 6.97 28.96 20.39
C ASP A 59 7.20 30.32 19.70
N ALA A 60 7.89 31.23 20.39
CA ALA A 60 8.20 32.57 19.88
C ALA A 60 9.18 32.52 18.69
N GLU A 61 9.97 31.46 18.57
CA GLU A 61 10.91 31.21 17.49
C GLU A 61 10.25 30.50 16.30
N GLY A 62 8.97 30.13 16.40
CA GLY A 62 8.20 29.46 15.35
C GLY A 62 8.34 27.92 15.32
N ASN A 63 9.05 27.31 16.30
CA ASN A 63 9.18 25.84 16.38
C ASN A 63 7.88 25.22 16.94
N ILE A 64 7.54 24.03 16.48
CA ILE A 64 6.35 23.32 16.92
C ILE A 64 6.59 22.74 18.32
N VAL A 65 5.90 23.28 19.32
CA VAL A 65 5.91 22.76 20.71
C VAL A 65 4.92 21.62 20.87
N ARG A 66 3.77 21.69 20.18
CA ARG A 66 2.74 20.66 20.22
C ARG A 66 2.05 20.53 18.86
N TYR A 67 2.08 19.33 18.30
CA TYR A 67 1.38 19.00 17.07
C TYR A 67 -0.14 18.94 17.23
N GLY A 68 -0.87 19.29 16.18
CA GLY A 68 -2.34 19.28 16.13
C GLY A 68 -2.97 17.91 15.86
N TYR A 69 -2.34 16.78 16.19
CA TYR A 69 -2.85 15.42 15.90
C TYR A 69 -4.29 15.19 16.32
N LYS A 70 -4.71 15.77 17.46
CA LYS A 70 -6.10 15.70 17.94
C LYS A 70 -7.10 16.14 16.88
N TYR A 71 -6.79 17.20 16.16
CA TYR A 71 -7.68 17.79 15.15
C TYR A 71 -7.65 17.00 13.85
N ALA A 72 -6.49 16.43 13.48
CA ALA A 72 -6.40 15.52 12.34
C ALA A 72 -7.24 14.27 12.56
N TYR A 73 -7.16 13.64 13.74
CA TYR A 73 -8.03 12.51 14.08
C TYR A 73 -9.52 12.89 14.13
N LEU A 74 -9.85 14.09 14.64
CA LEU A 74 -11.22 14.59 14.64
C LEU A 74 -11.75 14.79 13.22
N MET A 75 -10.93 15.32 12.30
CA MET A 75 -11.29 15.44 10.88
C MET A 75 -11.63 14.09 10.27
N VAL A 76 -10.79 13.07 10.53
CA VAL A 76 -11.03 11.70 10.05
C VAL A 76 -12.31 11.14 10.66
N ALA A 77 -12.53 11.31 11.95
CA ALA A 77 -13.75 10.84 12.64
C ALA A 77 -15.02 11.48 12.07
N ILE A 78 -15.00 12.79 11.83
CA ILE A 78 -16.12 13.51 11.20
C ILE A 78 -16.34 12.99 9.77
N GLY A 79 -15.28 12.84 8.98
CA GLY A 79 -15.36 12.29 7.63
C GLY A 79 -15.98 10.90 7.62
N MET A 80 -15.52 10.01 8.49
CA MET A 80 -16.08 8.66 8.64
C MET A 80 -17.55 8.68 9.08
N PHE A 81 -17.92 9.59 9.97
CA PHE A 81 -19.31 9.76 10.40
C PHE A 81 -20.21 10.25 9.26
N ILE A 82 -19.74 11.20 8.44
CA ILE A 82 -20.46 11.65 7.25
C ILE A 82 -20.65 10.49 6.25
N VAL A 83 -19.59 9.73 5.96
CA VAL A 83 -19.66 8.55 5.08
C VAL A 83 -20.64 7.52 5.64
N PHE A 84 -20.63 7.29 6.95
CA PHE A 84 -21.59 6.40 7.61
C PHE A 84 -23.05 6.86 7.42
N LEU A 85 -23.33 8.16 7.58
CA LEU A 85 -24.67 8.71 7.33
C LEU A 85 -25.08 8.59 5.85
N ILE A 86 -24.15 8.88 4.93
CA ILE A 86 -24.38 8.67 3.48
C ILE A 86 -24.71 7.21 3.21
N PHE A 87 -23.96 6.29 3.83
CA PHE A 87 -24.20 4.86 3.67
C PHE A 87 -25.59 4.45 4.17
N LEU A 88 -26.01 4.94 5.33
CA LEU A 88 -27.32 4.62 5.90
C LEU A 88 -28.49 5.21 5.10
N VAL A 89 -28.35 6.43 4.58
CA VAL A 89 -29.48 7.17 3.99
C VAL A 89 -29.56 6.99 2.47
N LEU A 90 -28.43 7.09 1.77
CA LEU A 90 -28.40 7.11 0.31
C LEU A 90 -28.18 5.73 -0.31
N ILE A 91 -27.37 4.88 0.31
CA ILE A 91 -27.04 3.58 -0.24
C ILE A 91 -28.26 2.66 -0.41
N PRO A 92 -29.20 2.56 0.55
CA PRO A 92 -30.42 1.76 0.35
C PRO A 92 -31.26 2.24 -0.83
N LYS A 93 -31.27 3.54 -1.11
CA LYS A 93 -32.01 4.13 -2.23
C LYS A 93 -31.34 3.87 -3.58
N TRP A 94 -30.00 3.86 -3.63
CA TRP A 94 -29.24 3.74 -4.88
C TRP A 94 -28.91 2.30 -5.23
N LEU A 95 -28.56 1.48 -4.24
CA LEU A 95 -28.19 0.07 -4.45
C LEU A 95 -29.40 -0.88 -4.44
N GLY A 96 -30.53 -0.47 -3.87
CA GLY A 96 -31.72 -1.33 -3.76
C GLY A 96 -31.40 -2.64 -3.01
N GLU A 97 -31.43 -3.75 -3.74
CA GLU A 97 -31.15 -5.09 -3.20
C GLU A 97 -29.66 -5.50 -3.33
N VAL A 98 -28.82 -4.70 -4.02
CA VAL A 98 -27.41 -5.02 -4.21
C VAL A 98 -26.67 -4.94 -2.88
N GLY A 99 -25.97 -6.01 -2.53
CA GLY A 99 -25.20 -6.09 -1.27
C GLY A 99 -25.98 -6.55 -0.04
N LYS A 100 -27.32 -6.70 -0.11
CA LYS A 100 -28.14 -7.27 1.00
C LYS A 100 -27.95 -8.78 1.14
N HIS A 101 -27.62 -9.46 0.06
CA HIS A 101 -27.39 -10.89 0.04
C HIS A 101 -25.95 -11.20 -0.39
N PRO A 102 -25.35 -12.30 0.09
CA PRO A 102 -24.05 -12.75 -0.39
C PRO A 102 -24.03 -12.90 -1.92
N ALA A 103 -22.92 -12.53 -2.56
CA ALA A 103 -22.80 -12.56 -4.02
C ALA A 103 -23.16 -13.93 -4.64
N ASN A 104 -22.93 -15.01 -3.92
CA ASN A 104 -23.22 -16.39 -4.36
C ASN A 104 -24.62 -16.90 -3.98
N ALA A 105 -25.46 -16.09 -3.30
CA ALA A 105 -26.79 -16.57 -2.86
C ALA A 105 -27.75 -16.84 -4.02
N LYS A 106 -27.57 -16.19 -5.18
CA LYS A 106 -28.42 -16.40 -6.38
C LYS A 106 -27.95 -17.55 -7.27
N GLY A 107 -26.78 -18.13 -7.04
CA GLY A 107 -26.23 -19.26 -7.81
C GLY A 107 -26.02 -20.56 -7.02
N ALA A 108 -26.24 -20.53 -5.73
CA ALA A 108 -26.16 -21.73 -4.90
C ALA A 108 -27.39 -22.61 -5.12
N ASN A 109 -27.44 -23.33 -6.23
CA ASN A 109 -28.27 -24.50 -6.35
C ASN A 109 -27.96 -25.39 -5.16
N LYS A 110 -29.02 -25.95 -4.53
CA LYS A 110 -28.96 -26.84 -3.37
C LYS A 110 -28.11 -28.10 -3.59
N GLU A 111 -27.63 -28.33 -4.80
CA GLU A 111 -26.82 -29.49 -5.20
C GLU A 111 -25.30 -29.32 -4.95
N GLU A 112 -24.78 -28.11 -4.74
CA GLU A 112 -23.34 -27.88 -4.45
C GLU A 112 -22.95 -27.92 -2.96
N LYS A 113 -23.85 -28.42 -2.08
CA LYS A 113 -23.44 -28.88 -0.74
C LYS A 113 -22.83 -30.29 -0.75
N GLN A 114 -22.37 -30.79 -1.89
CA GLN A 114 -21.43 -31.89 -1.87
C GLN A 114 -20.18 -31.44 -1.13
N MET A 115 -19.89 -32.12 -0.03
CA MET A 115 -18.62 -31.95 0.71
C MET A 115 -17.51 -31.88 -0.33
N VAL A 116 -16.87 -30.70 -0.44
CA VAL A 116 -15.73 -30.52 -1.32
C VAL A 116 -14.70 -31.54 -0.88
N GLU A 117 -14.57 -32.61 -1.67
CA GLU A 117 -13.54 -33.60 -1.42
C GLU A 117 -12.20 -32.87 -1.56
N PHE A 118 -11.48 -32.70 -0.43
CA PHE A 118 -10.21 -31.97 -0.35
C PHE A 118 -9.06 -32.75 -1.03
N LYS A 119 -9.36 -33.47 -2.11
CA LYS A 119 -8.32 -34.10 -2.93
C LYS A 119 -7.80 -33.06 -3.92
N PHE A 120 -6.59 -32.58 -3.66
CA PHE A 120 -5.89 -31.70 -4.59
C PHE A 120 -5.19 -32.52 -5.67
N SER A 121 -5.36 -32.13 -6.94
CA SER A 121 -4.58 -32.69 -8.04
C SER A 121 -3.09 -32.33 -7.87
N PRO A 122 -2.15 -33.08 -8.47
CA PRO A 122 -0.72 -32.74 -8.40
C PRO A 122 -0.43 -31.30 -8.86
N VAL A 123 -1.12 -30.83 -9.89
CA VAL A 123 -0.99 -29.45 -10.41
C VAL A 123 -1.49 -28.41 -9.39
N GLU A 124 -2.62 -28.66 -8.72
CA GLU A 124 -3.12 -27.76 -7.69
C GLU A 124 -2.18 -27.70 -6.48
N LYS A 125 -1.59 -28.84 -6.08
CA LYS A 125 -0.59 -28.86 -5.01
C LYS A 125 0.62 -27.97 -5.34
N THR A 126 1.14 -28.08 -6.56
CA THR A 126 2.26 -27.25 -7.03
C THR A 126 1.88 -25.75 -7.01
N ARG A 127 0.66 -25.41 -7.47
CA ARG A 127 0.16 -24.03 -7.43
C ARG A 127 0.02 -23.51 -5.99
N LEU A 128 -0.48 -24.32 -5.06
CA LEU A 128 -0.59 -23.96 -3.64
C LEU A 128 0.77 -23.72 -2.99
N VAL A 129 1.78 -24.56 -3.31
CA VAL A 129 3.16 -24.31 -2.84
C VAL A 129 3.68 -22.98 -3.39
N GLY A 130 3.50 -22.70 -4.68
CA GLY A 130 3.87 -21.42 -5.28
C GLY A 130 3.16 -20.24 -4.61
N MET A 131 1.87 -20.35 -4.30
CA MET A 131 1.13 -19.35 -3.55
C MET A 131 1.71 -19.14 -2.15
N GLY A 132 2.11 -20.21 -1.46
CA GLY A 132 2.76 -20.14 -0.15
C GLY A 132 4.09 -19.36 -0.19
N ILE A 133 4.91 -19.62 -1.21
CA ILE A 133 6.17 -18.88 -1.42
C ILE A 133 5.88 -17.40 -1.67
N ILE A 134 4.97 -17.08 -2.60
CA ILE A 134 4.57 -15.70 -2.89
C ILE A 134 4.02 -15.03 -1.63
N PHE A 135 3.22 -15.72 -0.84
CA PHE A 135 2.67 -15.19 0.42
C PHE A 135 3.78 -14.76 1.38
N ILE A 136 4.82 -15.58 1.55
CA ILE A 136 5.96 -15.27 2.41
C ILE A 136 6.73 -14.06 1.86
N LEU A 137 7.10 -14.07 0.58
CA LEU A 137 7.85 -13.00 -0.07
C LEU A 137 7.09 -11.66 -0.01
N VAL A 138 5.80 -11.68 -0.29
CA VAL A 138 4.94 -10.49 -0.22
C VAL A 138 4.76 -10.01 1.22
N THR A 139 4.70 -10.92 2.20
CA THR A 139 4.69 -10.54 3.62
C THR A 139 5.99 -9.83 4.01
N VAL A 140 7.14 -10.34 3.60
CA VAL A 140 8.43 -9.64 3.80
C VAL A 140 8.41 -8.28 3.11
N TYR A 141 7.95 -8.21 1.87
CA TYR A 141 7.84 -6.96 1.11
C TYR A 141 7.01 -5.91 1.86
N TRP A 142 5.78 -6.23 2.25
CA TRP A 142 4.92 -5.29 2.97
C TRP A 142 5.43 -4.96 4.37
N THR A 143 6.13 -5.87 5.03
CA THR A 143 6.78 -5.59 6.32
C THR A 143 7.81 -4.48 6.19
N VAL A 144 8.63 -4.53 5.14
CA VAL A 144 9.63 -3.50 4.85
C VAL A 144 8.96 -2.22 4.34
N TYR A 145 8.00 -2.34 3.44
CA TYR A 145 7.28 -1.19 2.87
C TYR A 145 6.58 -0.36 3.95
N PHE A 146 5.92 -0.99 4.91
CA PHE A 146 5.24 -0.28 6.01
C PHE A 146 6.19 0.52 6.91
N GLN A 147 7.51 0.26 6.85
CA GLN A 147 8.47 1.11 7.54
C GLN A 147 8.48 2.56 7.04
N THR A 148 7.98 2.83 5.82
CA THR A 148 7.76 4.20 5.32
C THR A 148 6.82 5.00 6.22
N SER A 149 5.79 4.36 6.78
CA SER A 149 4.84 4.99 7.70
C SER A 149 5.29 4.97 9.17
N TYR A 150 6.28 4.16 9.51
CA TYR A 150 6.76 4.01 10.90
C TYR A 150 8.18 4.54 11.06
N THR A 151 9.18 3.69 10.83
CA THR A 151 10.61 4.01 11.07
C THR A 151 11.09 5.15 10.19
N ILE A 152 10.76 5.15 8.89
CA ILE A 152 11.19 6.20 7.95
C ILE A 152 10.51 7.52 8.26
N ASN A 153 9.23 7.50 8.64
CA ASN A 153 8.50 8.70 9.04
C ASN A 153 9.13 9.35 10.27
N THR A 154 9.49 8.55 11.29
CA THR A 154 10.19 9.04 12.49
C THR A 154 11.59 9.57 12.14
N LEU A 155 12.36 8.83 11.32
CA LEU A 155 13.67 9.27 10.84
C LEU A 155 13.56 10.60 10.09
N ALA A 156 12.56 10.74 9.20
CA ALA A 156 12.37 11.96 8.43
C ALA A 156 12.05 13.17 9.33
N ASN A 157 11.19 12.98 10.32
CA ASN A 157 10.87 14.03 11.29
C ASN A 157 12.11 14.48 12.10
N ASP A 158 12.94 13.51 12.49
CA ASP A 158 14.09 13.78 13.38
C ASP A 158 15.31 14.28 12.63
N TYR A 159 15.60 13.78 11.43
CA TYR A 159 16.91 13.94 10.76
C TYR A 159 16.84 14.49 9.33
N VAL A 160 15.65 14.82 8.78
CA VAL A 160 15.54 15.45 7.46
C VAL A 160 15.31 16.96 7.60
N ASN A 161 15.94 17.75 6.75
CA ASN A 161 15.63 19.16 6.64
C ASN A 161 14.30 19.34 5.91
N LEU A 162 13.24 19.52 6.68
CA LEU A 162 11.88 19.72 6.18
C LEU A 162 11.53 21.20 5.94
N ASN A 163 12.46 22.11 6.20
CA ASN A 163 12.25 23.53 5.95
C ASN A 163 12.70 23.90 4.53
N VAL A 164 11.75 24.21 3.68
CA VAL A 164 11.98 24.58 2.28
C VAL A 164 11.44 26.01 2.06
N GLY A 165 12.35 26.96 1.83
CA GLY A 165 11.97 28.36 1.58
C GLY A 165 11.17 29.00 2.71
N GLY A 166 11.44 28.64 3.97
CA GLY A 166 10.73 29.14 5.15
C GLY A 166 9.38 28.43 5.46
N PHE A 167 9.01 27.45 4.63
CA PHE A 167 7.83 26.61 4.87
C PHE A 167 8.27 25.26 5.45
N HIS A 168 7.68 24.87 6.58
CA HIS A 168 7.89 23.54 7.16
C HIS A 168 6.99 22.52 6.45
N VAL A 169 7.63 21.57 5.73
CA VAL A 169 6.95 20.49 5.01
C VAL A 169 6.56 19.40 6.02
N PRO A 170 5.27 19.12 6.23
CA PRO A 170 4.84 18.01 7.09
C PRO A 170 5.37 16.68 6.57
N VAL A 171 5.93 15.84 7.46
CA VAL A 171 6.53 14.54 7.08
C VAL A 171 5.53 13.64 6.36
N VAL A 172 4.26 13.69 6.76
CA VAL A 172 3.18 12.89 6.14
C VAL A 172 2.95 13.21 4.67
N TRP A 173 3.45 14.36 4.16
CA TRP A 173 3.38 14.70 2.74
C TRP A 173 4.25 13.79 1.86
N LEU A 174 5.24 13.09 2.42
CA LEU A 174 5.97 12.05 1.71
C LEU A 174 5.03 10.90 1.24
N ILE A 175 3.99 10.59 2.05
CA ILE A 175 2.96 9.62 1.67
C ILE A 175 2.10 10.18 0.51
N SER A 176 1.75 11.46 0.54
CA SER A 176 1.04 12.13 -0.57
C SER A 176 1.89 12.16 -1.84
N PHE A 177 3.21 12.36 -1.69
CA PHE A 177 4.15 12.34 -2.81
C PHE A 177 4.18 10.95 -3.48
N ASN A 178 4.19 9.86 -2.71
CA ASN A 178 4.01 8.51 -3.25
C ASN A 178 2.67 8.39 -3.99
N GLY A 179 1.57 8.88 -3.42
CA GLY A 179 0.24 8.84 -4.04
C GLY A 179 0.17 9.51 -5.42
N ILE A 180 0.75 10.72 -5.56
CA ILE A 180 0.78 11.40 -6.86
C ILE A 180 1.71 10.70 -7.86
N LEU A 181 2.84 10.15 -7.39
CA LEU A 181 3.72 9.34 -8.22
C LEU A 181 3.01 8.09 -8.73
N CYS A 182 2.20 7.41 -7.91
CA CYS A 182 1.39 6.29 -8.36
C CYS A 182 0.43 6.68 -9.50
N ILE A 183 -0.23 7.84 -9.40
CA ILE A 183 -1.15 8.34 -10.43
C ILE A 183 -0.40 8.60 -11.75
N ILE A 184 0.81 9.12 -11.68
CA ILE A 184 1.62 9.45 -12.86
C ILE A 184 2.30 8.20 -13.44
N LEU A 185 2.93 7.40 -12.61
CA LEU A 185 3.78 6.29 -13.04
C LEU A 185 2.99 5.03 -13.43
N ALA A 186 1.80 4.80 -12.85
CA ALA A 186 1.02 3.61 -13.19
C ALA A 186 0.61 3.55 -14.66
N PRO A 187 0.08 4.62 -15.30
CA PRO A 187 -0.19 4.63 -16.74
C PRO A 187 1.08 4.46 -17.59
N LEU A 188 2.20 5.07 -17.17
CA LEU A 188 3.47 4.96 -17.89
C LEU A 188 3.99 3.52 -17.89
N LEU A 189 3.95 2.85 -16.73
CA LEU A 189 4.32 1.44 -16.62
C LEU A 189 3.33 0.54 -17.37
N GLY A 190 2.03 0.83 -17.32
CA GLY A 190 1.02 0.12 -18.09
C GLY A 190 1.28 0.17 -19.60
N ASN A 191 1.60 1.35 -20.12
CA ASN A 191 1.97 1.53 -21.54
C ASN A 191 3.28 0.81 -21.89
N LEU A 192 4.27 0.82 -20.98
CA LEU A 192 5.52 0.09 -21.15
C LEU A 192 5.24 -1.42 -21.31
N TRP A 193 4.43 -2.01 -20.39
CA TRP A 193 4.08 -3.43 -20.46
C TRP A 193 3.30 -3.78 -21.73
N MET A 194 2.38 -2.93 -22.13
CA MET A 194 1.62 -3.12 -23.37
C MET A 194 2.55 -3.10 -24.60
N THR A 195 3.49 -2.17 -24.65
CA THR A 195 4.47 -2.07 -25.73
C THR A 195 5.40 -3.28 -25.77
N LEU A 196 5.89 -3.74 -24.60
CA LEU A 196 6.73 -4.94 -24.51
C LEU A 196 5.97 -6.21 -24.91
N SER A 197 4.70 -6.31 -24.54
CA SER A 197 3.83 -7.43 -24.92
C SER A 197 3.61 -7.49 -26.43
N GLN A 198 3.36 -6.35 -27.09
CA GLN A 198 3.25 -6.27 -28.54
C GLN A 198 4.53 -6.74 -29.26
N LYS A 199 5.69 -6.47 -28.67
CA LYS A 199 7.00 -6.91 -29.15
C LYS A 199 7.37 -8.34 -28.75
N LYS A 200 6.47 -9.07 -28.06
CA LYS A 200 6.73 -10.41 -27.47
C LYS A 200 7.94 -10.45 -26.52
N MET A 201 8.22 -9.33 -25.87
CA MET A 201 9.32 -9.14 -24.90
C MET A 201 8.79 -8.92 -23.49
N ASP A 202 7.52 -9.22 -23.21
CA ASP A 202 6.91 -9.01 -21.88
C ASP A 202 7.54 -9.98 -20.86
N PRO A 203 8.18 -9.45 -19.78
CA PRO A 203 8.80 -10.31 -18.78
C PRO A 203 7.74 -11.12 -18.03
N PRO A 204 8.08 -12.33 -17.57
CA PRO A 204 7.18 -13.10 -16.74
C PRO A 204 6.81 -12.33 -15.46
N VAL A 205 5.61 -12.59 -14.95
CA VAL A 205 5.03 -11.87 -13.80
C VAL A 205 5.94 -11.96 -12.56
N SER A 206 6.54 -13.13 -12.33
CA SER A 206 7.50 -13.34 -11.24
C SER A 206 8.74 -12.44 -11.36
N LEU A 207 9.27 -12.26 -12.57
CA LEU A 207 10.42 -11.38 -12.79
C LEU A 207 10.07 -9.91 -12.54
N LYS A 208 8.85 -9.46 -12.91
CA LYS A 208 8.39 -8.10 -12.61
C LYS A 208 8.35 -7.86 -11.09
N MET A 209 7.84 -8.83 -10.33
CA MET A 209 7.80 -8.76 -8.86
C MET A 209 9.22 -8.77 -8.27
N ALA A 210 10.09 -9.65 -8.74
CA ALA A 210 11.49 -9.74 -8.31
C ALA A 210 12.21 -8.40 -8.49
N VAL A 211 12.12 -7.81 -9.70
CA VAL A 211 12.69 -6.50 -10.01
C VAL A 211 12.08 -5.42 -9.12
N GLY A 212 10.77 -5.45 -8.89
CA GLY A 212 10.09 -4.52 -7.99
C GLY A 212 10.62 -4.58 -6.55
N MET A 213 10.86 -5.78 -6.02
CA MET A 213 11.45 -5.97 -4.69
C MET A 213 12.87 -5.42 -4.61
N ILE A 214 13.71 -5.68 -5.63
CA ILE A 214 15.08 -5.17 -5.72
C ILE A 214 15.07 -3.64 -5.77
N ILE A 215 14.24 -3.04 -6.63
CA ILE A 215 14.10 -1.58 -6.76
C ILE A 215 13.68 -0.95 -5.43
N THR A 216 12.69 -1.54 -4.75
CA THR A 216 12.27 -1.07 -3.42
C THR A 216 13.40 -1.20 -2.40
N GLY A 217 14.18 -2.28 -2.43
CA GLY A 217 15.38 -2.44 -1.59
C GLY A 217 16.41 -1.35 -1.83
N LEU A 218 16.66 -0.97 -3.09
CA LEU A 218 17.56 0.13 -3.44
C LEU A 218 17.07 1.49 -2.90
N ALA A 219 15.75 1.72 -2.81
CA ALA A 219 15.21 2.93 -2.21
C ALA A 219 15.64 3.08 -0.73
N PHE A 220 15.69 1.99 0.03
CA PHE A 220 16.19 2.00 1.41
C PHE A 220 17.67 2.33 1.49
N TYR A 221 18.48 1.91 0.52
CA TYR A 221 19.89 2.30 0.43
C TYR A 221 20.06 3.77 0.07
N ILE A 222 19.16 4.37 -0.73
CA ILE A 222 19.18 5.82 -1.00
C ILE A 222 18.91 6.59 0.30
N ILE A 223 17.97 6.16 1.14
CA ILE A 223 17.74 6.75 2.46
C ILE A 223 18.96 6.57 3.35
N LEU A 224 19.59 5.40 3.34
CA LEU A 224 20.81 5.11 4.10
C LEU A 224 21.96 6.01 3.66
N LEU A 225 22.13 6.28 2.36
CA LEU A 225 23.14 7.23 1.87
C LEU A 225 22.88 8.62 2.43
N GLY A 226 21.64 9.11 2.41
CA GLY A 226 21.29 10.38 3.04
C GLY A 226 21.55 10.37 4.55
N PHE A 227 21.20 9.31 5.25
CA PHE A 227 21.47 9.18 6.69
C PHE A 227 22.96 9.18 7.02
N ASN A 228 23.81 8.59 6.18
CA ASN A 228 25.26 8.57 6.36
C ASN A 228 25.90 9.98 6.23
N THR A 229 25.22 10.95 5.59
CA THR A 229 25.71 12.34 5.54
C THR A 229 25.70 13.03 6.91
N LEU A 230 25.02 12.44 7.91
CA LEU A 230 25.03 12.93 9.28
C LEU A 230 26.35 12.61 10.02
N HIS A 231 27.25 11.82 9.42
CA HIS A 231 28.54 11.42 9.99
C HIS A 231 28.47 10.90 11.44
N GLY A 232 27.35 10.26 11.80
CA GLY A 232 27.14 9.73 13.15
C GLY A 232 26.67 10.75 14.19
N VAL A 233 26.48 12.02 13.80
CA VAL A 233 25.92 13.05 14.69
C VAL A 233 24.42 12.87 14.81
N LEU A 234 23.94 12.37 15.95
CA LEU A 234 22.54 12.03 16.19
C LEU A 234 21.88 12.96 17.20
N ASP A 235 22.36 14.20 17.32
CA ASP A 235 21.79 15.22 18.21
C ASP A 235 20.60 15.99 17.58
N LYS A 236 20.17 15.63 16.38
CA LYS A 236 19.09 16.26 15.58
C LYS A 236 19.37 17.70 15.13
N THR A 237 20.56 18.25 15.38
CA THR A 237 20.95 19.59 14.88
C THR A 237 21.41 19.49 13.43
N VAL A 238 22.08 18.40 13.08
CA VAL A 238 22.48 18.11 11.71
C VAL A 238 21.35 17.39 11.00
N LYS A 239 20.97 17.87 9.81
CA LYS A 239 19.87 17.33 9.02
C LYS A 239 20.38 16.91 7.64
N MET A 240 19.91 15.77 7.17
CA MET A 240 20.09 15.35 5.79
C MET A 240 19.11 16.09 4.87
N ASP A 241 19.49 16.24 3.61
CA ASP A 241 18.66 16.93 2.62
C ASP A 241 17.38 16.14 2.27
N LEU A 242 16.28 16.87 2.13
CA LEU A 242 14.97 16.31 1.75
C LEU A 242 14.99 15.54 0.42
N TRP A 243 15.87 15.95 -0.49
CA TRP A 243 15.93 15.34 -1.82
C TRP A 243 16.25 13.83 -1.79
N TYR A 244 17.01 13.34 -0.78
CA TYR A 244 17.23 11.91 -0.59
C TYR A 244 15.90 11.15 -0.38
N MET A 245 14.97 11.75 0.39
CA MET A 245 13.64 11.19 0.58
C MET A 245 12.82 11.21 -0.70
N LEU A 246 12.84 12.31 -1.46
CA LEU A 246 12.07 12.44 -2.70
C LEU A 246 12.52 11.41 -3.74
N VAL A 247 13.85 11.24 -3.91
CA VAL A 247 14.38 10.21 -4.82
C VAL A 247 14.05 8.81 -4.33
N ALA A 248 14.24 8.54 -3.04
CA ALA A 248 13.93 7.23 -2.45
C ALA A 248 12.44 6.88 -2.63
N TYR A 249 11.52 7.80 -2.36
CA TYR A 249 10.08 7.58 -2.55
C TYR A 249 9.70 7.41 -4.03
N THR A 250 10.41 8.08 -4.94
CA THR A 250 10.21 7.87 -6.39
C THR A 250 10.61 6.44 -6.78
N VAL A 251 11.78 5.99 -6.36
CA VAL A 251 12.27 4.63 -6.63
C VAL A 251 11.38 3.58 -5.95
N LEU A 252 10.98 3.83 -4.71
CA LEU A 252 10.07 2.97 -3.95
C LEU A 252 8.71 2.82 -4.65
N THR A 253 8.15 3.91 -5.19
CA THR A 253 6.87 3.87 -5.90
C THR A 253 6.95 3.05 -7.18
N VAL A 254 8.06 3.14 -7.92
CA VAL A 254 8.28 2.25 -9.08
C VAL A 254 8.28 0.79 -8.64
N GLY A 255 9.00 0.46 -7.57
CA GLY A 255 9.02 -0.90 -7.03
C GLY A 255 7.64 -1.37 -6.57
N GLU A 256 6.87 -0.53 -5.91
CA GLU A 256 5.50 -0.81 -5.46
C GLU A 256 4.58 -1.16 -6.63
N LEU A 257 4.61 -0.37 -7.69
CA LEU A 257 3.78 -0.61 -8.88
C LEU A 257 4.14 -1.90 -9.62
N LEU A 258 5.37 -2.39 -9.45
CA LEU A 258 5.82 -3.68 -9.98
C LEU A 258 5.41 -4.87 -9.10
N VAL A 259 5.25 -4.69 -7.80
CA VAL A 259 4.93 -5.79 -6.86
C VAL A 259 3.43 -5.89 -6.62
N SER A 260 2.76 -4.79 -6.30
CA SER A 260 1.39 -4.79 -5.77
C SER A 260 0.34 -5.29 -6.78
N PRO A 261 0.10 -4.61 -7.92
CA PRO A 261 -0.93 -5.05 -8.87
C PRO A 261 -0.56 -6.36 -9.55
N VAL A 262 0.71 -6.55 -9.84
CA VAL A 262 1.25 -7.71 -10.55
C VAL A 262 1.17 -8.97 -9.67
N GLY A 263 1.54 -8.85 -8.40
CA GLY A 263 1.47 -9.93 -7.42
C GLY A 263 0.03 -10.36 -7.14
N MET A 264 -0.89 -9.41 -7.02
CA MET A 264 -2.32 -9.67 -6.83
C MET A 264 -2.90 -10.47 -8.02
N ALA A 265 -2.56 -10.08 -9.24
CA ALA A 265 -2.98 -10.78 -10.45
C ALA A 265 -2.40 -12.21 -10.52
N LEU A 266 -1.11 -12.39 -10.17
CA LEU A 266 -0.46 -13.70 -10.12
C LEU A 266 -1.10 -14.61 -9.08
N PHE A 267 -1.36 -14.10 -7.89
CA PHE A 267 -1.98 -14.84 -6.79
C PHE A 267 -3.36 -15.35 -7.19
N ASN A 268 -4.19 -14.50 -7.83
CA ASN A 268 -5.49 -14.91 -8.38
C ASN A 268 -5.36 -15.99 -9.45
N LYS A 269 -4.38 -15.87 -10.36
CA LYS A 269 -4.16 -16.84 -11.45
C LYS A 269 -3.73 -18.22 -10.94
N LEU A 270 -2.96 -18.27 -9.86
CA LEU A 270 -2.50 -19.53 -9.26
C LEU A 270 -3.61 -20.22 -8.44
N THR A 271 -4.57 -19.46 -7.95
CA THR A 271 -5.64 -19.99 -7.10
C THR A 271 -6.55 -20.92 -7.89
N PRO A 272 -6.82 -22.16 -7.41
CA PRO A 272 -7.83 -23.03 -8.01
C PRO A 272 -9.21 -22.35 -8.03
N GLU A 273 -9.99 -22.49 -9.10
CA GLU A 273 -11.29 -21.81 -9.30
C GLU A 273 -12.25 -21.93 -8.11
N ARG A 274 -12.29 -23.12 -7.49
CA ARG A 274 -13.10 -23.39 -6.29
C ARG A 274 -12.73 -22.56 -5.06
N PHE A 275 -11.51 -21.96 -5.02
CA PHE A 275 -11.04 -21.11 -3.93
C PHE A 275 -10.86 -19.63 -4.34
N SER A 276 -11.31 -19.24 -5.51
CA SER A 276 -11.12 -17.87 -6.05
C SER A 276 -11.62 -16.78 -5.11
N SER A 277 -12.73 -17.01 -4.41
CA SER A 277 -13.28 -16.08 -3.42
C SER A 277 -12.39 -15.92 -2.17
N LEU A 278 -11.60 -16.95 -1.83
CA LEU A 278 -10.68 -16.93 -0.69
C LEU A 278 -9.33 -16.31 -1.06
N ALA A 279 -8.96 -16.32 -2.35
CA ALA A 279 -7.66 -15.85 -2.81
C ALA A 279 -7.33 -14.44 -2.32
N MET A 280 -8.23 -13.50 -2.53
CA MET A 280 -8.03 -12.11 -2.12
C MET A 280 -7.99 -11.95 -0.60
N SER A 281 -8.75 -12.75 0.14
CA SER A 281 -8.71 -12.74 1.60
C SER A 281 -7.35 -13.21 2.11
N VAL A 282 -6.78 -14.26 1.50
CA VAL A 282 -5.43 -14.74 1.82
C VAL A 282 -4.38 -13.71 1.43
N TRP A 283 -4.51 -13.05 0.27
CA TRP A 283 -3.63 -11.93 -0.11
C TRP A 283 -3.62 -10.84 0.97
N TYR A 284 -4.80 -10.43 1.45
CA TYR A 284 -4.89 -9.39 2.49
C TYR A 284 -4.38 -9.84 3.88
N LEU A 285 -4.27 -11.15 4.15
CA LEU A 285 -3.60 -11.62 5.35
C LEU A 285 -2.11 -11.24 5.39
N THR A 286 -1.44 -11.10 4.23
CA THR A 286 -0.06 -10.61 4.17
C THR A 286 0.06 -9.24 4.84
N TYR A 287 -0.90 -8.33 4.63
CA TYR A 287 -0.92 -7.00 5.28
C TYR A 287 -1.04 -7.10 6.80
N THR A 288 -1.82 -8.08 7.30
CA THR A 288 -1.99 -8.29 8.75
C THR A 288 -0.68 -8.74 9.37
N PHE A 289 -0.05 -9.78 8.83
CA PHE A 289 1.25 -10.27 9.33
C PHE A 289 2.34 -9.22 9.19
N SER A 290 2.37 -8.51 8.07
CA SER A 290 3.32 -7.42 7.83
C SER A 290 3.14 -6.26 8.80
N GLY A 291 1.90 -5.89 9.12
CA GLY A 291 1.61 -4.85 10.11
C GLY A 291 2.12 -5.20 11.51
N ILE A 292 1.94 -6.45 11.94
CA ILE A 292 2.45 -6.95 13.22
C ILE A 292 3.99 -6.92 13.21
N ALA A 293 4.61 -7.50 12.18
CA ALA A 293 6.07 -7.54 12.05
C ALA A 293 6.68 -6.13 11.99
N SER A 294 6.02 -5.21 11.27
CA SER A 294 6.45 -3.80 11.17
C SER A 294 6.43 -3.10 12.53
N GLY A 295 5.43 -3.35 13.35
CA GLY A 295 5.37 -2.81 14.72
C GLY A 295 6.55 -3.27 15.58
N TYR A 296 6.93 -4.56 15.51
CA TYR A 296 8.12 -5.07 16.20
C TYR A 296 9.42 -4.43 15.69
N LEU A 297 9.54 -4.20 14.37
CA LEU A 297 10.72 -3.56 13.79
C LEU A 297 10.95 -2.14 14.30
N VAL A 298 9.90 -1.40 14.62
CA VAL A 298 10.03 -0.07 15.27
C VAL A 298 10.73 -0.19 16.62
N ALA A 299 10.38 -1.18 17.43
CA ALA A 299 11.06 -1.42 18.72
C ALA A 299 12.53 -1.82 18.52
N VAL A 300 12.80 -2.69 17.54
CA VAL A 300 14.17 -3.09 17.17
C VAL A 300 15.00 -1.91 16.67
N THR A 301 14.40 -0.98 15.93
CA THR A 301 15.07 0.23 15.43
C THR A 301 15.61 1.10 16.56
N LYS A 302 14.90 1.19 17.67
CA LYS A 302 15.36 1.95 18.86
C LYS A 302 16.62 1.36 19.46
N VAL A 303 16.83 0.05 19.36
CA VAL A 303 18.00 -0.67 19.90
C VAL A 303 19.16 -0.69 18.90
N TRP A 304 18.87 -0.96 17.62
CA TRP A 304 19.90 -1.17 16.60
C TRP A 304 20.30 0.11 15.84
N GLY A 305 19.50 1.15 15.95
CA GLY A 305 19.68 2.40 15.22
C GLY A 305 19.23 2.35 13.77
N TYR A 306 18.98 3.52 13.20
CA TYR A 306 18.43 3.66 11.84
C TYR A 306 19.36 3.09 10.76
N GLY A 307 20.68 3.36 10.82
CA GLY A 307 21.61 2.91 9.78
C GLY A 307 21.65 1.39 9.62
N LYS A 308 21.68 0.65 10.75
CA LYS A 308 21.67 -0.82 10.72
C LYS A 308 20.35 -1.37 10.20
N ILE A 309 19.23 -0.79 10.63
CA ILE A 309 17.90 -1.22 10.19
C ILE A 309 17.70 -0.95 8.70
N LEU A 310 18.04 0.23 8.19
CA LEU A 310 17.92 0.55 6.77
C LEU A 310 18.71 -0.44 5.89
N ASN A 311 19.92 -0.79 6.32
CA ASN A 311 20.74 -1.78 5.62
C ASN A 311 20.06 -3.17 5.59
N ILE A 312 19.57 -3.64 6.74
CA ILE A 312 18.90 -4.94 6.84
C ILE A 312 17.63 -4.97 5.99
N LEU A 313 16.81 -3.92 6.02
CA LEU A 313 15.57 -3.84 5.26
C LEU A 313 15.83 -3.81 3.75
N GLY A 314 16.81 -3.00 3.30
CA GLY A 314 17.23 -2.98 1.91
C GLY A 314 17.76 -4.33 1.44
N ALA A 315 18.65 -4.95 2.22
CA ALA A 315 19.19 -6.27 1.91
C ALA A 315 18.11 -7.36 1.87
N ALA A 316 17.17 -7.36 2.82
CA ALA A 316 16.08 -8.32 2.87
C ALA A 316 15.22 -8.29 1.59
N LEU A 317 14.91 -7.08 1.07
CA LEU A 317 14.15 -6.95 -0.18
C LEU A 317 14.95 -7.37 -1.41
N ILE A 318 16.24 -7.03 -1.48
CA ILE A 318 17.10 -7.45 -2.60
C ILE A 318 17.23 -8.98 -2.62
N ILE A 319 17.50 -9.59 -1.46
CA ILE A 319 17.59 -11.06 -1.34
C ILE A 319 16.24 -11.69 -1.75
N SER A 320 15.11 -11.17 -1.25
CA SER A 320 13.77 -11.67 -1.61
C SER A 320 13.47 -11.54 -3.11
N GLY A 321 14.05 -10.56 -3.79
CA GLY A 321 13.89 -10.40 -5.24
C GLY A 321 14.82 -11.29 -6.07
N VAL A 322 15.91 -11.81 -5.49
CA VAL A 322 16.84 -12.73 -6.16
C VAL A 322 16.39 -14.20 -6.03
N VAL A 323 15.70 -14.55 -4.96
CA VAL A 323 15.13 -15.89 -4.71
C VAL A 323 13.86 -16.11 -5.52
#